data_2c697d3c63dc58b318d0a6a443a2807c
#
_entry.id   2c697d3c63dc58b318d0a6a443a2807c
#
_cell.length_a   1.000
_cell.length_b   1.000
_cell.length_c   1.000
_cell.angle_alpha   90.00
_cell.angle_beta   90.00
_cell.angle_gamma   90.00
#
_symmetry.space_group_name_H-M   'P 1'
#
loop_
_entity.id
_entity.type
_entity.pdbx_description
1 polymer ?
#
loop_
_entity_poly.entity_id
_entity_poly.type
_entity_poly.pdbx_seq_one_letter_code
_entity_poly.pdbx_strand_id
1 'polypeptide(L)'
;MSENKQEIQRSTKVSFKEPPLPKASLIIWIITLGLAILLIWAWLFKLEEVSTGTGKVIPSSKEQIVQSLEGGILTKLNVKEGQIVEQGQVLAQLDPTRFESNVGESESLLVASRATAARLRAEVNGTPLTFPEEVLKIPALVKEETALYHSRRANLDESVAGLEQALVLVQQELAMTEPLVAKGAASEVEVLRLKRSANDLQNQLNDVRNQYLVKAREELSKANTDIESQQQVVRGKSDTLSRTIFKSPVRGVVKEIDVMTLGGVIPQNGKLMTIVPLDEKLLVEARISPRDIAFIHPGQDALVKITAYDYSIYGGLKGKVTVISPDTLRDEVKQDQFYYRVYIRTDSDKLTNKDGKNYSRSEERRVGKECRSRWSPYH
;
A
#
# COMPACT_ATOMS: atom_id res chain seq x y z
N MET A 1 112.49 44.44 16.07
CA MET A 1 112.04 45.04 14.85
C MET A 1 110.53 44.88 14.91
N SER A 2 109.70 45.46 15.65
CA SER A 2 109.43 46.82 16.14
C SER A 2 108.84 47.69 15.04
N GLU A 3 107.68 48.17 15.36
CA GLU A 3 106.99 49.26 14.72
C GLU A 3 105.96 48.93 13.64
N ASN A 4 104.80 49.32 14.00
CA ASN A 4 103.69 49.86 13.25
C ASN A 4 102.41 48.99 13.30
N LYS A 5 101.74 49.11 14.47
CA LYS A 5 100.35 48.74 14.61
C LYS A 5 99.58 49.72 15.53
N GLN A 6 99.56 50.99 15.19
CA GLN A 6 98.69 51.95 15.80
C GLN A 6 98.36 53.03 14.79
N GLU A 7 97.42 52.81 14.02
CA GLU A 7 96.55 53.85 13.36
C GLU A 7 95.62 53.10 12.45
N ILE A 8 94.39 52.99 12.84
CA ILE A 8 93.14 53.04 12.12
C ILE A 8 92.05 52.53 13.06
N GLN A 9 91.65 53.29 14.04
CA GLN A 9 90.34 53.21 14.63
C GLN A 9 89.83 54.63 14.85
N ARG A 10 89.43 55.31 13.75
CA ARG A 10 88.50 56.37 13.77
C ARG A 10 87.24 55.88 13.11
N SER A 11 86.41 55.14 13.88
CA SER A 11 84.99 54.90 13.57
C SER A 11 84.25 56.18 13.58
N THR A 12 83.91 56.72 12.42
CA THR A 12 82.93 57.78 12.22
C THR A 12 81.59 57.23 12.53
N LYS A 13 81.04 57.54 13.73
CA LYS A 13 79.63 57.43 14.04
C LYS A 13 78.90 58.39 13.17
N VAL A 14 78.38 57.94 12.02
CA VAL A 14 77.39 58.67 11.23
C VAL A 14 76.06 58.54 11.98
N SER A 15 75.69 59.54 12.71
CA SER A 15 74.38 59.68 13.29
C SER A 15 73.42 60.01 12.15
N PHE A 16 72.70 59.00 11.68
CA PHE A 16 71.52 59.20 10.82
C PHE A 16 70.45 59.81 11.67
N LYS A 17 70.34 61.11 11.59
CA LYS A 17 69.17 61.86 12.07
C LYS A 17 68.06 61.58 11.08
N GLU A 18 67.15 60.67 11.47
CA GLU A 18 65.96 60.40 10.66
C GLU A 18 65.18 61.69 10.45
N PRO A 19 64.85 62.07 9.20
CA PRO A 19 64.07 63.23 8.94
C PRO A 19 62.64 63.00 9.48
N PRO A 20 61.95 64.03 9.96
CA PRO A 20 60.58 63.91 10.43
C PRO A 20 59.71 63.36 9.28
N LEU A 21 59.02 62.28 9.56
CA LEU A 21 58.16 61.62 8.60
C LEU A 21 57.22 62.61 7.92
N PRO A 22 57.37 62.85 6.61
CA PRO A 22 56.57 63.82 5.91
C PRO A 22 55.10 63.32 5.84
N LYS A 23 54.15 64.23 5.57
CA LYS A 23 52.72 64.00 5.36
C LYS A 23 52.40 62.79 4.43
N ALA A 24 53.36 62.27 3.70
CA ALA A 24 53.33 61.04 2.92
C ALA A 24 53.03 59.80 3.75
N SER A 25 53.42 59.73 5.02
CA SER A 25 53.08 58.60 5.90
C SER A 25 51.58 58.47 6.14
N LEU A 26 50.88 59.58 6.24
CA LEU A 26 49.43 59.62 6.43
C LEU A 26 48.72 59.12 5.16
N ILE A 27 49.24 59.44 3.98
CA ILE A 27 48.72 58.97 2.68
C ILE A 27 48.88 57.45 2.56
N ILE A 28 50.07 56.92 2.97
CA ILE A 28 50.31 55.48 2.94
C ILE A 28 49.34 54.75 3.88
N TRP A 29 49.08 55.26 5.08
CA TRP A 29 48.11 54.69 6.01
C TRP A 29 46.69 54.70 5.47
N ILE A 30 46.29 55.79 4.78
CA ILE A 30 44.96 55.90 4.14
C ILE A 30 44.84 54.88 3.00
N ILE A 31 45.88 54.71 2.17
CA ILE A 31 45.88 53.72 1.08
C ILE A 31 45.85 52.29 1.64
N THR A 32 46.66 52.03 2.69
CA THR A 32 46.69 50.72 3.33
C THR A 32 45.35 50.37 3.99
N LEU A 33 44.73 51.32 4.66
CA LEU A 33 43.38 51.18 5.24
C LEU A 33 42.32 50.97 4.15
N GLY A 34 42.40 51.75 3.06
CA GLY A 34 41.50 51.54 1.89
C GLY A 34 41.63 50.18 1.26
N LEU A 35 42.90 49.68 1.10
CA LEU A 35 43.16 48.32 0.58
C LEU A 35 42.65 47.25 1.53
N ALA A 36 42.86 47.43 2.85
CA ALA A 36 42.35 46.51 3.86
C ALA A 36 40.81 46.43 3.84
N ILE A 37 40.14 47.58 3.73
CA ILE A 37 38.64 47.62 3.60
C ILE A 37 38.19 46.90 2.33
N LEU A 38 38.89 47.12 1.20
CA LEU A 38 38.59 46.50 -0.07
C LEU A 38 38.79 44.94 -0.02
N LEU A 39 39.86 44.49 0.64
CA LEU A 39 40.11 43.07 0.86
C LEU A 39 39.05 42.44 1.78
N ILE A 40 38.65 43.12 2.84
CA ILE A 40 37.59 42.68 3.74
C ILE A 40 36.24 42.65 2.97
N TRP A 41 35.98 43.67 2.18
CA TRP A 41 34.77 43.71 1.32
C TRP A 41 34.76 42.55 0.30
N ALA A 42 35.89 42.31 -0.41
CA ALA A 42 36.03 41.23 -1.36
C ALA A 42 35.90 39.86 -0.71
N TRP A 43 36.32 39.69 0.56
CA TRP A 43 36.18 38.42 1.31
C TRP A 43 34.75 38.20 1.79
N LEU A 44 34.00 39.25 2.12
CA LEU A 44 32.62 39.19 2.55
C LEU A 44 31.64 39.09 1.38
N PHE A 45 32.03 39.53 0.18
CA PHE A 45 31.16 39.53 -0.99
C PHE A 45 31.12 38.16 -1.64
N LYS A 46 30.01 37.44 -1.46
CA LYS A 46 29.76 36.17 -2.14
C LYS A 46 29.24 36.45 -3.55
N LEU A 47 29.95 35.99 -4.56
CA LEU A 47 29.49 36.01 -5.93
C LEU A 47 28.51 34.85 -6.09
N GLU A 48 27.25 35.15 -6.44
CA GLU A 48 26.27 34.14 -6.80
C GLU A 48 26.51 33.70 -8.26
N GLU A 49 26.90 32.45 -8.44
CA GLU A 49 27.02 31.85 -9.76
C GLU A 49 25.68 31.25 -10.16
N VAL A 50 25.10 31.73 -11.25
CA VAL A 50 23.79 31.29 -11.74
C VAL A 50 23.97 30.41 -12.96
N SER A 51 23.70 29.13 -12.79
CA SER A 51 23.64 28.18 -13.92
C SER A 51 22.27 28.26 -14.59
N THR A 52 22.27 28.34 -15.93
CA THR A 52 21.03 28.44 -16.70
C THR A 52 20.86 27.23 -17.63
N GLY A 53 19.61 26.79 -17.80
CA GLY A 53 19.27 25.68 -18.67
C GLY A 53 17.91 25.85 -19.33
N THR A 54 17.70 25.14 -20.40
CA THR A 54 16.37 25.03 -21.03
C THR A 54 15.69 23.75 -20.56
N GLY A 55 14.37 23.78 -20.38
CA GLY A 55 13.65 22.61 -19.89
C GLY A 55 12.23 22.53 -20.40
N LYS A 56 11.61 21.38 -20.18
CA LYS A 56 10.19 21.14 -20.45
C LYS A 56 9.50 20.73 -19.16
N VAL A 57 8.26 21.18 -19.00
CA VAL A 57 7.41 20.73 -17.90
C VAL A 57 6.88 19.34 -18.23
N ILE A 58 7.14 18.41 -17.35
CA ILE A 58 6.61 17.04 -17.42
C ILE A 58 5.67 16.81 -16.24
N PRO A 59 4.68 15.92 -16.33
CA PRO A 59 3.89 15.52 -15.18
C PRO A 59 4.81 14.96 -14.09
N SER A 60 4.60 15.35 -12.83
CA SER A 60 5.39 14.83 -11.70
C SER A 60 5.07 13.37 -11.45
N SER A 61 3.86 12.94 -11.74
CA SER A 61 3.40 11.56 -11.65
C SER A 61 3.18 10.98 -13.04
N LYS A 62 3.54 9.71 -13.20
CA LYS A 62 3.26 8.95 -14.42
C LYS A 62 1.76 8.76 -14.61
N GLU A 63 1.34 8.64 -15.86
CA GLU A 63 -0.03 8.26 -16.20
C GLU A 63 -0.43 6.98 -15.48
N GLN A 64 -1.60 6.99 -14.87
CA GLN A 64 -2.16 5.83 -14.18
C GLN A 64 -3.07 5.07 -15.12
N ILE A 65 -2.74 3.82 -15.36
CA ILE A 65 -3.54 2.93 -16.19
C ILE A 65 -4.51 2.19 -15.29
N VAL A 66 -5.81 2.36 -15.52
CA VAL A 66 -6.87 1.57 -14.91
C VAL A 66 -7.14 0.38 -15.80
N GLN A 67 -6.88 -0.82 -15.29
CA GLN A 67 -7.04 -2.07 -16.04
C GLN A 67 -7.86 -3.08 -15.23
N SER A 68 -8.54 -3.97 -15.96
CA SER A 68 -9.32 -5.05 -15.35
C SER A 68 -8.46 -6.29 -15.18
N LEU A 69 -8.36 -6.79 -13.93
CA LEU A 69 -7.67 -8.05 -13.68
C LEU A 69 -8.51 -9.25 -14.15
N GLU A 70 -9.82 -9.21 -13.90
CA GLU A 70 -10.73 -10.34 -14.10
C GLU A 70 -11.37 -10.37 -15.50
N GLY A 71 -11.47 -9.20 -16.16
CA GLY A 71 -12.26 -9.05 -17.37
C GLY A 71 -13.77 -9.13 -17.11
N GLY A 72 -14.57 -8.88 -18.12
CA GLY A 72 -16.03 -8.95 -18.02
C GLY A 72 -16.75 -8.00 -18.94
N ILE A 73 -18.07 -7.90 -18.80
CA ILE A 73 -18.94 -7.03 -19.59
C ILE A 73 -19.10 -5.68 -18.88
N LEU A 74 -18.85 -4.57 -19.57
CA LEU A 74 -19.02 -3.22 -19.04
C LEU A 74 -20.51 -2.89 -18.90
N THR A 75 -21.00 -2.72 -17.67
CA THR A 75 -22.42 -2.41 -17.41
C THR A 75 -22.65 -0.92 -17.23
N LYS A 76 -21.71 -0.22 -16.55
CA LYS A 76 -21.82 1.22 -16.30
C LYS A 76 -20.49 1.90 -16.56
N LEU A 77 -20.54 3.07 -17.17
CA LEU A 77 -19.43 3.99 -17.35
C LEU A 77 -19.85 5.37 -16.84
N ASN A 78 -19.26 5.84 -15.75
CA ASN A 78 -19.70 7.04 -15.04
C ASN A 78 -18.87 8.28 -15.39
N VAL A 79 -17.88 8.16 -16.26
CA VAL A 79 -16.94 9.22 -16.61
C VAL A 79 -16.78 9.37 -18.11
N LYS A 80 -16.32 10.54 -18.53
CA LYS A 80 -16.04 10.87 -19.93
C LYS A 80 -14.59 11.31 -20.08
N GLU A 81 -14.06 11.20 -21.30
CA GLU A 81 -12.73 11.75 -21.61
C GLU A 81 -12.67 13.26 -21.34
N GLY A 82 -11.58 13.70 -20.75
CA GLY A 82 -11.36 15.08 -20.33
C GLY A 82 -12.00 15.44 -18.98
N GLN A 83 -12.76 14.56 -18.36
CA GLN A 83 -13.38 14.80 -17.05
C GLN A 83 -12.36 14.70 -15.91
N ILE A 84 -12.46 15.59 -14.93
CA ILE A 84 -11.70 15.51 -13.68
C ILE A 84 -12.39 14.51 -12.76
N VAL A 85 -11.61 13.60 -12.19
CA VAL A 85 -12.05 12.59 -11.24
C VAL A 85 -11.29 12.71 -9.93
N GLU A 86 -11.97 12.45 -8.82
CA GLU A 86 -11.38 12.45 -7.49
C GLU A 86 -10.85 11.04 -7.13
N GLN A 87 -9.90 10.98 -6.19
CA GLN A 87 -9.41 9.69 -5.69
C GLN A 87 -10.55 8.89 -5.06
N GLY A 88 -10.67 7.61 -5.41
CA GLY A 88 -11.73 6.72 -4.94
C GLY A 88 -13.06 6.85 -5.67
N GLN A 89 -13.23 7.81 -6.57
CA GLN A 89 -14.43 7.97 -7.38
C GLN A 89 -14.65 6.74 -8.26
N VAL A 90 -15.91 6.26 -8.33
CA VAL A 90 -16.30 5.14 -9.20
C VAL A 90 -16.30 5.58 -10.66
N LEU A 91 -15.46 4.95 -11.45
CA LEU A 91 -15.25 5.23 -12.87
C LEU A 91 -16.17 4.39 -13.75
N ALA A 92 -16.21 3.09 -13.50
CA ALA A 92 -16.95 2.12 -14.27
C ALA A 92 -17.29 0.90 -13.42
N GLN A 93 -18.23 0.07 -13.91
CA GLN A 93 -18.64 -1.16 -13.27
C GLN A 93 -18.80 -2.26 -14.32
N LEU A 94 -18.25 -3.44 -14.04
CA LEU A 94 -18.55 -4.67 -14.78
C LEU A 94 -19.86 -5.28 -14.31
N ASP A 95 -20.38 -6.21 -15.10
CA ASP A 95 -21.50 -7.07 -14.71
C ASP A 95 -21.11 -7.93 -13.50
N PRO A 96 -21.72 -7.72 -12.33
CA PRO A 96 -21.36 -8.44 -11.11
C PRO A 96 -21.99 -9.82 -11.02
N THR A 97 -22.99 -10.15 -11.85
CA THR A 97 -23.88 -11.33 -11.71
C THR A 97 -23.12 -12.64 -11.53
N ARG A 98 -22.12 -12.88 -12.37
CA ARG A 98 -21.28 -14.08 -12.28
C ARG A 98 -20.45 -14.12 -10.98
N PHE A 99 -19.91 -12.97 -10.59
CA PHE A 99 -19.07 -12.86 -9.39
C PHE A 99 -19.91 -12.99 -8.11
N GLU A 100 -21.09 -12.37 -8.07
CA GLU A 100 -22.05 -12.50 -6.97
C GLU A 100 -22.50 -13.94 -6.81
N SER A 101 -22.82 -14.65 -7.90
CA SER A 101 -23.19 -16.05 -7.87
C SER A 101 -22.08 -16.93 -7.30
N ASN A 102 -20.82 -16.68 -7.69
CA ASN A 102 -19.66 -17.41 -7.17
C ASN A 102 -19.41 -17.16 -5.67
N VAL A 103 -19.65 -15.94 -5.19
CA VAL A 103 -19.58 -15.59 -3.75
C VAL A 103 -20.70 -16.32 -3.02
N GLY A 104 -21.96 -16.20 -3.49
CA GLY A 104 -23.14 -16.82 -2.87
C GLY A 104 -23.05 -18.35 -2.77
N GLU A 105 -22.49 -19.02 -3.79
CA GLU A 105 -22.18 -20.46 -3.73
C GLU A 105 -21.25 -20.80 -2.57
N SER A 106 -20.14 -20.06 -2.46
CA SER A 106 -19.13 -20.33 -1.42
C SER A 106 -19.63 -19.96 -0.02
N GLU A 107 -20.44 -18.92 0.10
CA GLU A 107 -21.11 -18.55 1.36
C GLU A 107 -22.08 -19.64 1.78
N SER A 108 -22.85 -20.21 0.85
CA SER A 108 -23.77 -21.33 1.13
C SER A 108 -23.05 -22.54 1.68
N LEU A 109 -21.91 -22.92 1.09
CA LEU A 109 -21.04 -24.01 1.59
C LEU A 109 -20.47 -23.69 2.99
N LEU A 110 -20.04 -22.45 3.22
CA LEU A 110 -19.54 -22.02 4.53
C LEU A 110 -20.63 -22.10 5.60
N VAL A 111 -21.85 -21.65 5.31
CA VAL A 111 -22.99 -21.72 6.23
C VAL A 111 -23.37 -23.16 6.53
N ALA A 112 -23.35 -24.06 5.54
CA ALA A 112 -23.58 -25.49 5.73
C ALA A 112 -22.52 -26.11 6.66
N SER A 113 -21.24 -25.83 6.44
CA SER A 113 -20.17 -26.31 7.32
C SER A 113 -20.30 -25.78 8.75
N ARG A 114 -20.73 -24.53 8.93
CA ARG A 114 -21.00 -23.93 10.26
C ARG A 114 -22.18 -24.61 10.96
N ALA A 115 -23.23 -24.96 10.22
CA ALA A 115 -24.36 -25.68 10.76
C ALA A 115 -23.95 -27.07 11.28
N THR A 116 -23.21 -27.83 10.47
CA THR A 116 -22.64 -29.12 10.83
C THR A 116 -21.74 -29.03 12.07
N ALA A 117 -20.84 -28.02 12.11
CA ALA A 117 -19.97 -27.81 13.27
C ALA A 117 -20.75 -27.44 14.54
N ALA A 118 -21.83 -26.69 14.43
CA ALA A 118 -22.70 -26.34 15.57
C ALA A 118 -23.38 -27.59 16.13
N ARG A 119 -23.92 -28.48 15.29
CA ARG A 119 -24.47 -29.77 15.68
C ARG A 119 -23.42 -30.64 16.38
N LEU A 120 -22.26 -30.81 15.78
CA LEU A 120 -21.18 -31.64 16.32
C LEU A 120 -20.64 -31.11 17.66
N ARG A 121 -20.59 -29.78 17.84
CA ARG A 121 -20.23 -29.20 19.15
C ARG A 121 -21.25 -29.54 20.23
N ALA A 122 -22.54 -29.51 19.90
CA ALA A 122 -23.58 -29.92 20.82
C ALA A 122 -23.47 -31.41 21.16
N GLU A 123 -23.17 -32.27 20.18
CA GLU A 123 -22.95 -33.72 20.41
C GLU A 123 -21.72 -33.98 21.31
N VAL A 124 -20.58 -33.32 21.04
CA VAL A 124 -19.33 -33.53 21.80
C VAL A 124 -19.41 -32.97 23.22
N ASN A 125 -20.02 -31.80 23.40
CA ASN A 125 -20.05 -31.10 24.69
C ASN A 125 -21.29 -31.48 25.52
N GLY A 126 -22.28 -32.17 24.95
CA GLY A 126 -23.55 -32.47 25.61
C GLY A 126 -24.40 -31.23 25.92
N THR A 127 -24.16 -30.15 25.17
CA THR A 127 -24.89 -28.88 25.33
C THR A 127 -26.15 -28.81 24.45
N PRO A 128 -27.14 -27.98 24.75
CA PRO A 128 -28.26 -27.73 23.86
C PRO A 128 -27.77 -27.29 22.48
N LEU A 129 -28.46 -27.77 21.44
CA LEU A 129 -28.14 -27.39 20.06
C LEU A 129 -28.51 -25.93 19.80
N THR A 130 -27.51 -25.12 19.46
CA THR A 130 -27.67 -23.71 19.13
C THR A 130 -26.96 -23.42 17.82
N PHE A 131 -27.65 -22.70 16.92
CA PHE A 131 -27.09 -22.35 15.61
C PHE A 131 -26.69 -20.87 15.57
N PRO A 132 -25.62 -20.51 14.82
CA PRO A 132 -25.27 -19.14 14.51
C PRO A 132 -26.40 -18.43 13.74
N GLU A 133 -26.47 -17.08 13.83
CA GLU A 133 -27.51 -16.27 13.18
C GLU A 133 -27.58 -16.48 11.64
N GLU A 134 -26.43 -16.71 11.01
CA GLU A 134 -26.33 -16.96 9.57
C GLU A 134 -27.06 -18.26 9.18
N VAL A 135 -26.93 -19.32 9.99
CA VAL A 135 -27.60 -20.60 9.79
C VAL A 135 -29.09 -20.48 10.03
N LEU A 136 -29.53 -19.71 11.04
CA LEU A 136 -30.93 -19.46 11.35
C LEU A 136 -31.71 -18.81 10.21
N LYS A 137 -31.03 -18.12 9.28
CA LYS A 137 -31.66 -17.56 8.07
C LYS A 137 -32.09 -18.62 7.05
N ILE A 138 -31.63 -19.87 7.22
CA ILE A 138 -31.93 -20.98 6.32
C ILE A 138 -32.70 -22.09 7.10
N PRO A 139 -34.03 -21.96 7.23
CA PRO A 139 -34.84 -22.88 8.08
C PRO A 139 -34.75 -24.36 7.64
N ALA A 140 -34.57 -24.61 6.35
CA ALA A 140 -34.40 -25.96 5.82
C ALA A 140 -33.15 -26.66 6.39
N LEU A 141 -32.03 -25.96 6.40
CA LEU A 141 -30.76 -26.47 6.94
C LEU A 141 -30.83 -26.69 8.45
N VAL A 142 -31.46 -25.76 9.19
CA VAL A 142 -31.70 -25.89 10.65
C VAL A 142 -32.52 -27.14 10.94
N LYS A 143 -33.61 -27.38 10.16
CA LYS A 143 -34.46 -28.55 10.31
C LYS A 143 -33.68 -29.85 10.05
N GLU A 144 -32.91 -29.90 9.00
CA GLU A 144 -32.12 -31.07 8.61
C GLU A 144 -31.08 -31.42 9.67
N GLU A 145 -30.26 -30.46 10.10
CA GLU A 145 -29.22 -30.68 11.12
C GLU A 145 -29.82 -31.01 12.50
N THR A 146 -30.96 -30.40 12.84
CA THR A 146 -31.69 -30.72 14.07
C THR A 146 -32.24 -32.14 14.05
N ALA A 147 -32.82 -32.58 12.93
CA ALA A 147 -33.33 -33.93 12.77
C ALA A 147 -32.17 -34.98 12.87
N LEU A 148 -31.05 -34.67 12.22
CA LEU A 148 -29.85 -35.52 12.30
C LEU A 148 -29.30 -35.61 13.72
N TYR A 149 -29.24 -34.45 14.44
CA TYR A 149 -28.83 -34.44 15.86
C TYR A 149 -29.70 -35.37 16.71
N HIS A 150 -31.02 -35.24 16.60
CA HIS A 150 -31.95 -36.08 17.39
C HIS A 150 -31.85 -37.57 17.02
N SER A 151 -31.73 -37.90 15.72
CA SER A 151 -31.59 -39.29 15.26
C SER A 151 -30.31 -39.92 15.79
N ARG A 152 -29.17 -39.24 15.68
CA ARG A 152 -27.86 -39.74 16.19
C ARG A 152 -27.88 -39.92 17.72
N ARG A 153 -28.50 -38.97 18.42
CA ARG A 153 -28.63 -39.03 19.87
C ARG A 153 -29.54 -40.16 20.32
N ALA A 154 -30.69 -40.34 19.69
CA ALA A 154 -31.62 -41.43 19.98
C ALA A 154 -30.96 -42.81 19.77
N ASN A 155 -30.20 -42.98 18.70
CA ASN A 155 -29.48 -44.20 18.43
C ASN A 155 -28.42 -44.53 19.51
N LEU A 156 -27.69 -43.52 19.97
CA LEU A 156 -26.74 -43.66 21.10
C LEU A 156 -27.48 -44.06 22.39
N ASP A 157 -28.53 -43.32 22.71
CA ASP A 157 -29.30 -43.51 23.95
C ASP A 157 -29.97 -44.90 23.96
N GLU A 158 -30.50 -45.42 22.83
CA GLU A 158 -31.04 -46.76 22.70
C GLU A 158 -29.97 -47.85 22.87
N SER A 159 -28.80 -47.67 22.26
CA SER A 159 -27.69 -48.63 22.38
C SER A 159 -27.16 -48.66 23.84
N VAL A 160 -27.02 -47.51 24.49
CA VAL A 160 -26.60 -47.41 25.86
C VAL A 160 -27.65 -48.04 26.80
N ALA A 161 -28.94 -47.74 26.65
CA ALA A 161 -30.02 -48.30 27.46
C ALA A 161 -30.08 -49.83 27.35
N GLY A 162 -29.89 -50.39 26.15
CA GLY A 162 -29.86 -51.82 25.97
C GLY A 162 -28.71 -52.51 26.74
N LEU A 163 -27.51 -51.94 26.70
CA LEU A 163 -26.35 -52.47 27.44
C LEU A 163 -26.48 -52.26 28.94
N GLU A 164 -27.01 -51.12 29.39
CA GLU A 164 -27.28 -50.86 30.82
C GLU A 164 -28.31 -51.86 31.36
N GLN A 165 -29.37 -52.14 30.66
CA GLN A 165 -30.38 -53.14 31.03
C GLN A 165 -29.76 -54.55 31.13
N ALA A 166 -28.93 -54.95 30.17
CA ALA A 166 -28.21 -56.24 30.18
C ALA A 166 -27.26 -56.31 31.40
N LEU A 167 -26.52 -55.23 31.68
CA LEU A 167 -25.64 -55.13 32.85
C LEU A 167 -26.41 -55.28 34.18
N VAL A 168 -27.56 -54.60 34.33
CA VAL A 168 -28.42 -54.70 35.50
C VAL A 168 -28.89 -56.16 35.74
N LEU A 169 -29.29 -56.86 34.66
CA LEU A 169 -29.71 -58.27 34.75
C LEU A 169 -28.58 -59.18 35.24
N VAL A 170 -27.39 -59.04 34.71
CA VAL A 170 -26.21 -59.82 35.12
C VAL A 170 -25.80 -59.50 36.56
N GLN A 171 -25.89 -58.22 36.98
CA GLN A 171 -25.64 -57.81 38.35
C GLN A 171 -26.66 -58.36 39.35
N GLN A 172 -27.94 -58.43 38.94
CA GLN A 172 -28.98 -59.08 39.77
C GLN A 172 -28.72 -60.58 39.91
N GLU A 173 -28.38 -61.28 38.84
CA GLU A 173 -28.01 -62.68 38.85
C GLU A 173 -26.79 -62.95 39.75
N LEU A 174 -25.77 -62.08 39.67
CA LEU A 174 -24.59 -62.15 40.53
C LEU A 174 -24.97 -61.98 42.01
N ALA A 175 -25.80 -60.94 42.32
CA ALA A 175 -26.25 -60.69 43.71
C ALA A 175 -27.05 -61.85 44.31
N MET A 176 -27.76 -62.59 43.47
CA MET A 176 -28.50 -63.82 43.91
C MET A 176 -27.58 -65.04 44.09
N THR A 177 -26.55 -65.17 43.21
CA THR A 177 -25.69 -66.35 43.17
C THR A 177 -24.56 -66.27 44.23
N GLU A 178 -23.99 -65.10 44.47
CA GLU A 178 -22.84 -64.90 45.39
C GLU A 178 -23.12 -65.41 46.82
N PRO A 179 -24.31 -65.18 47.47
CA PRO A 179 -24.61 -65.76 48.79
C PRO A 179 -24.80 -67.28 48.79
N LEU A 180 -25.14 -67.88 47.63
CA LEU A 180 -25.31 -69.32 47.50
C LEU A 180 -23.96 -70.10 47.48
N VAL A 181 -22.91 -69.47 47.03
CA VAL A 181 -21.55 -70.03 47.08
C VAL A 181 -21.12 -70.17 48.56
N ALA A 182 -21.37 -69.17 49.43
CA ALA A 182 -21.09 -69.24 50.86
C ALA A 182 -21.84 -70.34 51.57
N LYS A 183 -22.98 -70.81 50.99
CA LYS A 183 -23.79 -71.89 51.53
C LYS A 183 -23.48 -73.25 50.84
N GLY A 184 -22.45 -73.31 49.92
CA GLY A 184 -22.08 -74.48 49.17
C GLY A 184 -23.08 -74.90 48.10
N ALA A 185 -24.08 -74.04 47.75
CA ALA A 185 -25.16 -74.36 46.81
C ALA A 185 -24.86 -73.85 45.35
N ALA A 186 -23.78 -73.07 45.15
CA ALA A 186 -23.31 -72.64 43.82
C ALA A 186 -21.78 -72.68 43.73
N SER A 187 -21.24 -72.71 42.48
CA SER A 187 -19.81 -72.79 42.23
C SER A 187 -19.17 -71.39 42.17
N GLU A 188 -17.95 -71.21 42.75
CA GLU A 188 -17.14 -70.00 42.65
C GLU A 188 -16.83 -69.68 41.17
N VAL A 189 -16.70 -70.70 40.31
CA VAL A 189 -16.47 -70.50 38.87
C VAL A 189 -17.64 -69.80 38.19
N GLU A 190 -18.89 -70.05 38.65
CA GLU A 190 -20.08 -69.41 38.12
C GLU A 190 -20.12 -67.92 38.53
N VAL A 191 -19.80 -67.61 39.77
CA VAL A 191 -19.68 -66.23 40.25
C VAL A 191 -18.59 -65.49 39.46
N LEU A 192 -17.43 -66.14 39.20
CA LEU A 192 -16.37 -65.56 38.43
C LEU A 192 -16.77 -65.31 36.94
N ARG A 193 -17.57 -66.25 36.36
CA ARG A 193 -18.13 -66.07 35.00
C ARG A 193 -19.07 -64.87 34.94
N LEU A 194 -19.98 -64.71 35.89
CA LEU A 194 -20.90 -63.58 35.96
C LEU A 194 -20.15 -62.23 36.17
N LYS A 195 -19.13 -62.21 37.03
CA LYS A 195 -18.26 -61.02 37.20
C LYS A 195 -17.56 -60.64 35.90
N ARG A 196 -17.05 -61.61 35.15
CA ARG A 196 -16.47 -61.34 33.81
C ARG A 196 -17.50 -60.77 32.85
N SER A 197 -18.71 -61.39 32.78
CA SER A 197 -19.79 -60.91 31.92
C SER A 197 -20.22 -59.48 32.27
N ALA A 198 -20.32 -59.14 33.56
CA ALA A 198 -20.62 -57.78 34.00
C ALA A 198 -19.52 -56.78 33.57
N ASN A 199 -18.23 -57.14 33.73
CA ASN A 199 -17.12 -56.32 33.28
C ASN A 199 -17.10 -56.15 31.76
N ASP A 200 -17.38 -57.22 30.98
CA ASP A 200 -17.44 -57.15 29.53
C ASP A 200 -18.56 -56.21 29.04
N LEU A 201 -19.76 -56.30 29.65
CA LEU A 201 -20.85 -55.34 29.33
C LEU A 201 -20.52 -53.91 29.74
N GLN A 202 -19.86 -53.68 30.88
CA GLN A 202 -19.41 -52.37 31.28
C GLN A 202 -18.38 -51.77 30.31
N ASN A 203 -17.44 -52.61 29.81
CA ASN A 203 -16.47 -52.23 28.82
C ASN A 203 -17.17 -51.89 27.47
N GLN A 204 -18.13 -52.72 27.01
CA GLN A 204 -18.90 -52.44 25.81
C GLN A 204 -19.68 -51.13 25.91
N LEU A 205 -20.27 -50.81 27.07
CA LEU A 205 -20.99 -49.59 27.32
C LEU A 205 -20.04 -48.38 27.19
N ASN A 206 -18.86 -48.48 27.79
CA ASN A 206 -17.84 -47.42 27.67
C ASN A 206 -17.34 -47.29 26.25
N ASP A 207 -17.16 -48.39 25.52
CA ASP A 207 -16.70 -48.40 24.13
C ASP A 207 -17.72 -47.71 23.20
N VAL A 208 -19.02 -47.99 23.33
CA VAL A 208 -20.07 -47.35 22.53
C VAL A 208 -20.08 -45.84 22.76
N ARG A 209 -20.00 -45.37 24.03
CA ARG A 209 -19.93 -43.97 24.36
C ARG A 209 -18.66 -43.29 23.80
N ASN A 210 -17.51 -43.94 23.97
CA ASN A 210 -16.24 -43.45 23.47
C ASN A 210 -16.18 -43.38 21.95
N GLN A 211 -16.64 -44.43 21.25
CA GLN A 211 -16.67 -44.45 19.79
C GLN A 211 -17.54 -43.32 19.23
N TYR A 212 -18.70 -43.05 19.84
CA TYR A 212 -19.56 -41.93 19.45
C TYR A 212 -18.85 -40.60 19.61
N LEU A 213 -18.20 -40.36 20.77
CA LEU A 213 -17.49 -39.11 21.03
C LEU A 213 -16.24 -38.92 20.16
N VAL A 214 -15.47 -39.99 19.92
CA VAL A 214 -14.29 -39.96 19.05
C VAL A 214 -14.73 -39.59 17.63
N LYS A 215 -15.75 -40.28 17.10
CA LYS A 215 -16.28 -39.98 15.76
C LYS A 215 -16.82 -38.56 15.65
N ALA A 216 -17.58 -38.08 16.63
CA ALA A 216 -18.09 -36.71 16.66
C ALA A 216 -16.97 -35.67 16.69
N ARG A 217 -15.88 -35.91 17.44
CA ARG A 217 -14.70 -35.04 17.49
C ARG A 217 -13.92 -35.01 16.19
N GLU A 218 -13.74 -36.16 15.53
CA GLU A 218 -13.09 -36.26 14.22
C GLU A 218 -13.88 -35.47 13.17
N GLU A 219 -15.20 -35.69 13.12
CA GLU A 219 -16.10 -34.97 12.22
C GLU A 219 -16.08 -33.44 12.52
N LEU A 220 -16.06 -33.05 13.80
CA LEU A 220 -15.97 -31.65 14.22
C LEU A 220 -14.65 -31.02 13.78
N SER A 221 -13.54 -31.72 13.95
CA SER A 221 -12.22 -31.26 13.50
C SER A 221 -12.22 -31.02 12.00
N LYS A 222 -12.78 -31.96 11.22
CA LYS A 222 -12.93 -31.81 9.78
C LYS A 222 -13.81 -30.62 9.42
N ALA A 223 -14.98 -30.50 10.06
CA ALA A 223 -15.89 -29.38 9.81
C ALA A 223 -15.25 -28.00 10.14
N ASN A 224 -14.45 -27.91 11.19
CA ASN A 224 -13.70 -26.68 11.48
C ASN A 224 -12.64 -26.37 10.42
N THR A 225 -11.91 -27.37 9.92
CA THR A 225 -10.96 -27.19 8.81
C THR A 225 -11.67 -26.76 7.53
N ASP A 226 -12.83 -27.35 7.23
CA ASP A 226 -13.66 -26.97 6.08
C ASP A 226 -14.15 -25.51 6.22
N ILE A 227 -14.56 -25.09 7.42
CA ILE A 227 -14.96 -23.69 7.70
C ILE A 227 -13.80 -22.73 7.42
N GLU A 228 -12.60 -23.02 7.93
CA GLU A 228 -11.42 -22.18 7.71
C GLU A 228 -11.09 -22.08 6.22
N SER A 229 -11.08 -23.22 5.52
CA SER A 229 -10.84 -23.28 4.07
C SER A 229 -11.88 -22.47 3.29
N GLN A 230 -13.18 -22.72 3.53
CA GLN A 230 -14.25 -22.02 2.82
C GLN A 230 -14.27 -20.52 3.14
N GLN A 231 -13.91 -20.13 4.35
CA GLN A 231 -13.82 -18.71 4.71
C GLN A 231 -12.74 -17.98 3.89
N GLN A 232 -11.61 -18.63 3.59
CA GLN A 232 -10.59 -18.06 2.71
C GLN A 232 -11.07 -17.98 1.26
N VAL A 233 -11.80 -19.00 0.79
CA VAL A 233 -12.41 -19.01 -0.55
C VAL A 233 -13.41 -17.85 -0.69
N VAL A 234 -14.31 -17.65 0.28
CA VAL A 234 -15.28 -16.54 0.30
C VAL A 234 -14.55 -15.20 0.25
N ARG A 235 -13.51 -15.01 1.06
CA ARG A 235 -12.70 -13.78 1.03
C ARG A 235 -12.11 -13.51 -0.35
N GLY A 236 -11.49 -14.52 -0.97
CA GLY A 236 -10.91 -14.37 -2.31
C GLY A 236 -11.96 -14.02 -3.37
N LYS A 237 -13.12 -14.72 -3.36
CA LYS A 237 -14.22 -14.44 -4.31
C LYS A 237 -14.86 -13.05 -4.05
N SER A 238 -15.00 -12.64 -2.79
CA SER A 238 -15.50 -11.30 -2.43
C SER A 238 -14.55 -10.18 -2.86
N ASP A 239 -13.23 -10.40 -2.75
CA ASP A 239 -12.23 -9.46 -3.28
C ASP A 239 -12.32 -9.36 -4.81
N THR A 240 -12.48 -10.49 -5.51
CA THR A 240 -12.74 -10.52 -6.96
C THR A 240 -14.02 -9.74 -7.33
N LEU A 241 -15.11 -9.90 -6.59
CA LEU A 241 -16.34 -9.14 -6.76
C LEU A 241 -16.10 -7.63 -6.54
N SER A 242 -15.35 -7.26 -5.52
CA SER A 242 -15.04 -5.85 -5.25
C SER A 242 -14.27 -5.18 -6.39
N ARG A 243 -13.44 -5.93 -7.11
CA ARG A 243 -12.68 -5.47 -8.29
C ARG A 243 -13.52 -5.30 -9.55
N THR A 244 -14.79 -5.71 -9.56
CA THR A 244 -15.71 -5.37 -10.65
C THR A 244 -16.05 -3.88 -10.70
N ILE A 245 -15.82 -3.13 -9.61
CA ILE A 245 -16.05 -1.70 -9.51
C ILE A 245 -14.70 -0.99 -9.64
N PHE A 246 -14.49 -0.29 -10.76
CA PHE A 246 -13.28 0.49 -10.99
C PHE A 246 -13.36 1.83 -10.28
N LYS A 247 -12.36 2.11 -9.46
CA LYS A 247 -12.22 3.38 -8.74
C LYS A 247 -10.94 4.08 -9.18
N SER A 248 -10.96 5.40 -9.18
CA SER A 248 -9.76 6.19 -9.48
C SER A 248 -8.70 6.03 -8.39
N PRO A 249 -7.46 5.64 -8.73
CA PRO A 249 -6.37 5.55 -7.76
C PRO A 249 -5.88 6.92 -7.28
N VAL A 250 -6.10 7.99 -8.09
CA VAL A 250 -5.60 9.34 -7.86
C VAL A 250 -6.62 10.38 -8.32
N ARG A 251 -6.48 11.61 -7.84
CA ARG A 251 -7.16 12.76 -8.44
C ARG A 251 -6.50 13.10 -9.75
N GLY A 252 -7.27 13.15 -10.86
CA GLY A 252 -6.68 13.34 -12.19
C GLY A 252 -7.70 13.65 -13.27
N VAL A 253 -7.22 13.79 -14.50
CA VAL A 253 -8.04 13.93 -15.70
C VAL A 253 -8.06 12.63 -16.47
N VAL A 254 -9.23 12.15 -16.85
CA VAL A 254 -9.38 11.00 -17.75
C VAL A 254 -8.85 11.40 -19.12
N LYS A 255 -7.76 10.76 -19.58
CA LYS A 255 -7.10 11.07 -20.85
C LYS A 255 -7.75 10.34 -22.00
N GLU A 256 -7.98 9.05 -21.83
CA GLU A 256 -8.43 8.13 -22.86
C GLU A 256 -9.23 7.00 -22.23
N ILE A 257 -10.29 6.56 -22.87
CA ILE A 257 -11.12 5.43 -22.48
C ILE A 257 -11.12 4.42 -23.62
N ASP A 258 -10.53 3.23 -23.39
CA ASP A 258 -10.36 2.21 -24.43
C ASP A 258 -11.69 1.51 -24.78
N VAL A 259 -12.58 1.33 -23.79
CA VAL A 259 -13.89 0.69 -23.98
C VAL A 259 -15.00 1.63 -23.53
N MET A 260 -15.67 2.27 -24.49
CA MET A 260 -16.77 3.23 -24.24
C MET A 260 -18.16 2.62 -24.36
N THR A 261 -18.28 1.47 -25.03
CA THR A 261 -19.56 0.86 -25.36
C THR A 261 -20.10 0.08 -24.17
N LEU A 262 -21.27 0.43 -23.66
CA LEU A 262 -21.99 -0.37 -22.68
C LEU A 262 -22.33 -1.74 -23.29
N GLY A 263 -22.10 -2.82 -22.54
CA GLY A 263 -22.15 -4.20 -23.06
C GLY A 263 -20.86 -4.65 -23.74
N GLY A 264 -19.87 -3.77 -23.91
CA GLY A 264 -18.54 -4.12 -24.42
C GLY A 264 -17.82 -5.08 -23.49
N VAL A 265 -17.03 -6.00 -24.07
CA VAL A 265 -16.24 -6.98 -23.32
C VAL A 265 -14.85 -6.43 -23.08
N ILE A 266 -14.46 -6.40 -21.81
CA ILE A 266 -13.09 -6.08 -21.39
C ILE A 266 -12.37 -7.41 -21.16
N PRO A 267 -11.26 -7.69 -21.85
CA PRO A 267 -10.49 -8.91 -21.63
C PRO A 267 -9.81 -8.89 -20.25
N GLN A 268 -9.41 -10.06 -19.78
CA GLN A 268 -8.57 -10.17 -18.59
C GLN A 268 -7.26 -9.41 -18.82
N ASN A 269 -6.83 -8.64 -17.84
CA ASN A 269 -5.71 -7.69 -17.91
C ASN A 269 -5.90 -6.58 -18.97
N GLY A 270 -7.13 -6.41 -19.47
CA GLY A 270 -7.47 -5.35 -20.44
C GLY A 270 -7.43 -3.98 -19.80
N LYS A 271 -6.89 -3.02 -20.55
CA LYS A 271 -6.89 -1.60 -20.21
C LYS A 271 -8.31 -1.05 -20.39
N LEU A 272 -8.79 -0.32 -19.39
CA LEU A 272 -10.09 0.35 -19.45
C LEU A 272 -9.92 1.83 -19.78
N MET A 273 -9.03 2.51 -19.07
CA MET A 273 -8.76 3.93 -19.27
C MET A 273 -7.40 4.35 -18.71
N THR A 274 -6.98 5.53 -19.12
CA THR A 274 -5.76 6.18 -18.62
C THR A 274 -6.14 7.48 -17.92
N ILE A 275 -5.60 7.70 -16.71
CA ILE A 275 -5.79 8.90 -15.90
C ILE A 275 -4.46 9.62 -15.77
N VAL A 276 -4.44 10.91 -16.08
CA VAL A 276 -3.30 11.79 -15.85
C VAL A 276 -3.51 12.48 -14.51
N PRO A 277 -2.66 12.23 -13.50
CA PRO A 277 -2.79 12.87 -12.20
C PRO A 277 -2.72 14.38 -12.31
N LEU A 278 -3.55 15.07 -11.52
CA LEU A 278 -3.49 16.51 -11.31
C LEU A 278 -2.66 16.76 -10.06
N ASP A 279 -1.36 16.80 -10.25
CA ASP A 279 -0.44 17.12 -9.16
C ASP A 279 -0.42 18.62 -8.91
N GLU A 280 -0.35 19.00 -7.62
CA GLU A 280 -0.20 20.39 -7.20
C GLU A 280 1.21 20.94 -7.48
N LYS A 281 2.16 20.09 -7.88
CA LYS A 281 3.56 20.46 -8.12
C LYS A 281 3.97 20.03 -9.52
N LEU A 282 4.68 20.89 -10.21
CA LEU A 282 5.21 20.59 -11.53
C LEU A 282 6.61 20.00 -11.39
N LEU A 283 6.92 19.04 -12.24
CA LEU A 283 8.26 18.54 -12.43
C LEU A 283 8.82 19.12 -13.75
N VAL A 284 9.95 19.81 -13.65
CA VAL A 284 10.62 20.39 -14.81
C VAL A 284 11.87 19.57 -15.11
N GLU A 285 11.92 19.00 -16.30
CA GLU A 285 13.12 18.36 -16.82
C GLU A 285 13.96 19.42 -17.53
N ALA A 286 15.04 19.84 -16.87
CA ALA A 286 15.97 20.83 -17.38
C ALA A 286 17.20 20.16 -17.98
N ARG A 287 17.70 20.71 -19.12
CA ARG A 287 18.93 20.33 -19.79
C ARG A 287 20.00 21.32 -19.42
N ILE A 288 21.04 20.82 -18.75
CA ILE A 288 22.15 21.63 -18.25
C ILE A 288 23.43 21.26 -18.97
N SER A 289 24.24 22.25 -19.33
CA SER A 289 25.53 22.04 -19.94
C SER A 289 26.48 21.29 -19.00
N PRO A 290 27.34 20.41 -19.52
CA PRO A 290 28.38 19.76 -18.70
C PRO A 290 29.32 20.73 -17.98
N ARG A 291 29.46 21.96 -18.47
CA ARG A 291 30.29 23.00 -17.83
C ARG A 291 29.69 23.50 -16.54
N ASP A 292 28.35 23.54 -16.45
CA ASP A 292 27.63 24.16 -15.35
C ASP A 292 27.18 23.15 -14.29
N ILE A 293 27.31 21.83 -14.56
CA ILE A 293 26.79 20.78 -13.67
C ILE A 293 27.53 20.70 -12.35
N ALA A 294 28.82 21.10 -12.34
CA ALA A 294 29.65 21.09 -11.12
C ALA A 294 29.12 22.01 -10.02
N PHE A 295 28.33 23.00 -10.37
CA PHE A 295 27.75 24.00 -9.45
C PHE A 295 26.33 23.68 -9.02
N ILE A 296 25.77 22.56 -9.47
CA ILE A 296 24.39 22.16 -9.20
C ILE A 296 24.37 20.96 -8.27
N HIS A 297 23.62 21.10 -7.17
CA HIS A 297 23.47 20.05 -6.17
C HIS A 297 22.00 19.74 -5.88
N PRO A 298 21.65 18.47 -5.56
CA PRO A 298 20.33 18.14 -5.07
C PRO A 298 19.94 18.99 -3.84
N GLY A 299 18.71 19.51 -3.82
CA GLY A 299 18.21 20.41 -2.78
C GLY A 299 18.44 21.90 -3.03
N GLN A 300 19.23 22.27 -4.05
CA GLN A 300 19.48 23.66 -4.42
C GLN A 300 18.21 24.34 -4.92
N ASP A 301 18.04 25.61 -4.57
CA ASP A 301 16.90 26.41 -5.02
C ASP A 301 17.04 26.73 -6.52
N ALA A 302 15.95 26.65 -7.24
CA ALA A 302 15.87 26.92 -8.67
C ALA A 302 14.68 27.80 -8.99
N LEU A 303 14.85 28.71 -9.95
CA LEU A 303 13.79 29.55 -10.46
C LEU A 303 13.41 29.15 -11.88
N VAL A 304 12.21 28.64 -12.05
CA VAL A 304 11.68 28.20 -13.36
C VAL A 304 10.91 29.34 -14.01
N LYS A 305 11.36 29.80 -15.16
CA LYS A 305 10.71 30.82 -15.98
C LYS A 305 9.93 30.13 -17.10
N ILE A 306 8.62 30.33 -17.14
CA ILE A 306 7.74 29.72 -18.16
C ILE A 306 7.66 30.65 -19.37
N THR A 307 8.00 30.13 -20.55
CA THR A 307 8.10 30.92 -21.80
C THR A 307 6.76 31.52 -22.25
N ALA A 308 5.63 30.91 -21.83
CA ALA A 308 4.28 31.39 -22.18
C ALA A 308 3.87 32.67 -21.45
N TYR A 309 4.59 33.06 -20.40
CA TYR A 309 4.27 34.22 -19.56
C TYR A 309 5.47 35.18 -19.48
N ASP A 310 5.18 36.46 -19.53
CA ASP A 310 6.22 37.48 -19.34
C ASP A 310 6.74 37.45 -17.91
N TYR A 311 8.02 37.10 -17.78
CA TYR A 311 8.70 36.96 -16.48
C TYR A 311 8.68 38.27 -15.68
N SER A 312 8.68 39.44 -16.36
CA SER A 312 8.68 40.73 -15.68
C SER A 312 7.38 41.00 -14.94
N ILE A 313 6.28 40.43 -15.40
CA ILE A 313 4.92 40.61 -14.88
C ILE A 313 4.57 39.47 -13.91
N TYR A 314 4.82 38.23 -14.31
CA TYR A 314 4.34 37.04 -13.61
C TYR A 314 5.40 36.35 -12.73
N GLY A 315 6.68 36.81 -12.83
CA GLY A 315 7.77 36.19 -12.08
C GLY A 315 8.11 34.79 -12.57
N GLY A 316 8.66 33.96 -11.71
CA GLY A 316 8.99 32.56 -11.96
C GLY A 316 8.51 31.66 -10.84
N LEU A 317 8.34 30.38 -11.13
CA LEU A 317 8.05 29.35 -10.15
C LEU A 317 9.31 29.00 -9.36
N LYS A 318 9.23 29.11 -8.05
CA LYS A 318 10.28 28.61 -7.16
C LYS A 318 10.18 27.09 -7.08
N GLY A 319 11.33 26.44 -7.03
CA GLY A 319 11.41 24.99 -6.90
C GLY A 319 12.79 24.57 -6.41
N LYS A 320 12.95 23.28 -6.22
CA LYS A 320 14.22 22.68 -5.77
C LYS A 320 14.67 21.60 -6.74
N VAL A 321 15.98 21.53 -6.92
CA VAL A 321 16.61 20.43 -7.65
C VAL A 321 16.40 19.15 -6.87
N THR A 322 15.78 18.14 -7.49
CA THR A 322 15.49 16.85 -6.84
C THR A 322 16.49 15.77 -7.24
N VAL A 323 16.72 15.63 -8.54
CA VAL A 323 17.58 14.56 -9.09
C VAL A 323 18.42 15.14 -10.22
N ILE A 324 19.68 14.73 -10.27
CA ILE A 324 20.59 15.01 -11.37
C ILE A 324 20.91 13.65 -12.01
N SER A 325 20.82 13.56 -13.36
CA SER A 325 21.21 12.34 -14.06
C SER A 325 22.69 12.03 -13.80
N PRO A 326 23.04 10.77 -13.47
CA PRO A 326 24.43 10.38 -13.24
C PRO A 326 25.28 10.42 -14.50
N ASP A 327 24.67 10.40 -15.68
CA ASP A 327 25.33 10.34 -16.96
C ASP A 327 24.84 11.44 -17.90
N THR A 328 25.68 11.77 -18.90
CA THR A 328 25.37 12.72 -19.96
C THR A 328 24.50 12.07 -21.02
N LEU A 329 23.53 12.81 -21.50
CA LEU A 329 22.65 12.42 -22.61
C LEU A 329 23.02 13.22 -23.85
N ARG A 330 22.94 12.57 -25.00
CA ARG A 330 23.12 13.24 -26.31
C ARG A 330 21.83 13.94 -26.70
N ASP A 331 21.93 15.16 -27.22
CA ASP A 331 20.78 15.89 -27.72
C ASP A 331 20.28 15.25 -29.04
N GLU A 332 18.98 14.97 -29.13
CA GLU A 332 18.37 14.32 -30.31
C GLU A 332 18.39 15.24 -31.55
N VAL A 333 18.38 16.56 -31.35
CA VAL A 333 18.37 17.55 -32.42
C VAL A 333 19.78 17.97 -32.80
N LYS A 334 20.66 18.16 -31.82
CA LYS A 334 22.06 18.56 -31.98
C LYS A 334 22.96 17.44 -31.51
N GLN A 335 23.24 16.48 -32.40
CA GLN A 335 23.97 15.24 -32.05
C GLN A 335 25.36 15.44 -31.46
N ASP A 336 25.97 16.62 -31.63
CA ASP A 336 27.28 16.95 -31.06
C ASP A 336 27.20 17.59 -29.68
N GLN A 337 26.01 17.81 -29.13
CA GLN A 337 25.83 18.41 -27.80
C GLN A 337 25.42 17.37 -26.77
N PHE A 338 26.15 17.35 -25.64
CA PHE A 338 25.83 16.54 -24.48
C PHE A 338 25.26 17.45 -23.39
N TYR A 339 24.29 16.93 -22.64
CA TYR A 339 23.69 17.63 -21.51
C TYR A 339 23.42 16.68 -20.37
N TYR A 340 23.40 17.21 -19.15
CA TYR A 340 22.88 16.53 -17.98
C TYR A 340 21.40 16.84 -17.83
N ARG A 341 20.60 15.81 -17.49
CA ARG A 341 19.19 15.96 -17.17
C ARG A 341 19.04 16.25 -15.70
N VAL A 342 18.45 17.39 -15.38
CA VAL A 342 18.20 17.84 -14.01
C VAL A 342 16.71 17.97 -13.80
N TYR A 343 16.20 17.34 -12.74
CA TYR A 343 14.79 17.43 -12.39
C TYR A 343 14.58 18.45 -11.29
N ILE A 344 13.73 19.42 -11.55
CA ILE A 344 13.39 20.50 -10.63
C ILE A 344 11.92 20.33 -10.27
N ARG A 345 11.62 20.17 -8.99
CA ARG A 345 10.25 20.14 -8.48
C ARG A 345 9.86 21.52 -8.02
N THR A 346 8.76 22.06 -8.56
CA THR A 346 8.23 23.37 -8.15
C THR A 346 7.49 23.26 -6.81
N ASP A 347 7.44 24.35 -6.07
CA ASP A 347 6.70 24.41 -4.81
C ASP A 347 5.19 24.53 -5.05
N SER A 348 4.79 25.12 -6.21
CA SER A 348 3.39 25.25 -6.63
C SER A 348 3.25 25.09 -8.14
N ASP A 349 2.02 24.83 -8.59
CA ASP A 349 1.61 24.77 -10.01
C ASP A 349 1.11 26.13 -10.53
N LYS A 350 0.98 27.15 -9.65
CA LYS A 350 0.35 28.43 -9.92
C LYS A 350 1.38 29.54 -9.95
N LEU A 351 1.34 30.33 -11.02
CA LEU A 351 2.03 31.60 -11.09
C LEU A 351 1.17 32.67 -10.43
N THR A 352 1.74 33.42 -9.51
CA THR A 352 1.06 34.53 -8.84
C THR A 352 1.57 35.84 -9.40
N ASN A 353 0.70 36.64 -10.02
CA ASN A 353 1.04 37.99 -10.47
C ASN A 353 1.27 38.90 -9.26
N LYS A 354 1.95 40.04 -9.47
CA LYS A 354 2.14 41.10 -8.46
C LYS A 354 0.82 41.59 -7.87
N ASP A 355 -0.30 41.43 -8.60
CA ASP A 355 -1.66 41.80 -8.18
C ASP A 355 -2.38 40.69 -7.41
N GLY A 356 -1.71 39.58 -7.07
CA GLY A 356 -2.28 38.47 -6.28
C GLY A 356 -3.20 37.52 -7.05
N LYS A 357 -3.30 37.64 -8.39
CA LYS A 357 -4.05 36.66 -9.21
C LYS A 357 -3.22 35.42 -9.51
N ASN A 358 -3.80 34.26 -9.25
CA ASN A 358 -3.20 32.97 -9.53
C ASN A 358 -3.61 32.46 -10.92
N TYR A 359 -2.64 32.11 -11.74
CA TYR A 359 -2.85 31.51 -13.07
C TYR A 359 -2.40 30.04 -13.03
N SER A 360 -3.33 29.11 -13.33
CA SER A 360 -3.03 27.68 -13.38
C SER A 360 -2.87 27.17 -14.81
N ARG A 361 -2.20 26.03 -15.00
CA ARG A 361 -1.99 25.38 -16.30
C ARG A 361 -3.29 25.12 -17.08
N SER A 362 -4.42 24.96 -16.40
CA SER A 362 -5.73 24.72 -17.02
C SER A 362 -6.26 25.95 -17.78
N GLU A 363 -5.84 27.16 -17.41
CA GLU A 363 -6.23 28.40 -18.09
C GLU A 363 -5.42 28.68 -19.34
N GLU A 364 -4.17 28.16 -19.42
CA GLU A 364 -3.29 28.26 -20.58
C GLU A 364 -3.93 27.68 -21.87
N ARG A 365 -4.67 26.56 -21.75
CA ARG A 365 -5.42 25.98 -22.87
C ARG A 365 -6.57 26.86 -23.37
N ARG A 366 -7.21 27.65 -22.48
CA ARG A 366 -8.28 28.57 -22.86
C ARG A 366 -7.74 29.81 -23.56
N VAL A 367 -6.69 30.40 -23.01
CA VAL A 367 -6.04 31.59 -23.59
C VAL A 367 -5.42 31.28 -24.96
N GLY A 368 -4.79 30.11 -25.14
CA GLY A 368 -4.26 29.70 -26.44
C GLY A 368 -5.32 29.48 -27.53
N LYS A 369 -6.54 29.08 -27.18
CA LYS A 369 -7.67 28.96 -28.12
C LYS A 369 -8.25 30.32 -28.49
N GLU A 370 -8.33 31.25 -27.56
CA GLU A 370 -8.84 32.59 -27.82
C GLU A 370 -7.88 33.42 -28.69
N CYS A 371 -6.57 33.27 -28.52
CA CYS A 371 -5.59 33.90 -29.41
C CYS A 371 -5.65 33.35 -30.85
N ARG A 372 -5.98 32.06 -31.05
CA ARG A 372 -6.15 31.49 -32.40
C ARG A 372 -7.46 31.91 -33.07
N SER A 373 -8.50 32.23 -32.37
CA SER A 373 -9.78 32.67 -32.93
C SER A 373 -9.81 34.16 -33.34
N ARG A 374 -8.85 34.95 -32.86
CA ARG A 374 -8.74 36.38 -33.20
C ARG A 374 -7.90 36.70 -34.44
N TRP A 375 -7.23 35.69 -34.98
CA TRP A 375 -6.48 35.83 -36.27
C TRP A 375 -7.17 35.02 -37.35
N SER A 376 -8.33 35.44 -37.75
CA SER A 376 -8.98 35.06 -39.00
C SER A 376 -9.16 36.33 -39.86
N PRO A 377 -9.10 36.19 -41.17
CA PRO A 377 -8.20 36.89 -42.08
C PRO A 377 -8.90 38.02 -42.78
N TYR A 378 -8.16 39.03 -43.12
CA TYR A 378 -8.40 39.73 -44.37
C TYR A 378 -7.21 39.42 -45.26
N HIS A 379 -7.42 38.53 -46.18
CA HIS A 379 -7.21 38.54 -47.62
C HIS A 379 -7.42 37.14 -48.17
#